data_b87d913d7f572085b5c5a047353de976
#
_entry.id   b87d913d7f572085b5c5a047353de976
#
_cell.length_a   1.000
_cell.length_b   1.000
_cell.length_c   1.000
_cell.angle_alpha   90.00
_cell.angle_beta   90.00
_cell.angle_gamma   90.00
#
_symmetry.space_group_name_H-M   'P 1'
#
loop_
_entity.id
_entity.type
_entity.pdbx_description
1 polymer ?
#
loop_
_entity_poly.entity_id
_entity_poly.type
_entity_poly.pdbx_seq_one_letter_code
_entity_poly.pdbx_strand_id
1 'polypeptide(L)'
;MRSHEWIDRRSLALHEAVATKLEAEPHLVNIARANLQRWLTTNSAAVLREWRQILESASLPDLLALLRSSSEEAARLRQSSPFAGLLTPEERRAIMSRHEPRRP
;
A
#
# COMPACT_ATOMS: atom_id res chain seq x y z
N MET A 1 -2.76 3.10 22.58
CA MET A 1 -1.86 1.98 22.30
C MET A 1 -0.85 2.34 21.23
N ARG A 2 0.37 2.17 21.57
CA ARG A 2 1.48 2.58 20.72
C ARG A 2 1.67 1.68 19.51
N SER A 3 1.29 0.41 19.65
CA SER A 3 1.49 -0.55 18.58
C SER A 3 0.69 -0.22 17.32
N HIS A 4 -0.54 0.33 17.49
CA HIS A 4 -1.33 0.73 16.33
C HIS A 4 -0.71 1.90 15.59
N GLU A 5 -0.22 2.89 16.35
CA GLU A 5 0.44 4.03 15.73
C GLU A 5 1.71 3.62 14.99
N TRP A 6 2.47 2.72 15.58
CA TRP A 6 3.69 2.24 14.96
C TRP A 6 3.39 1.47 13.67
N ILE A 7 2.38 0.58 13.71
CA ILE A 7 1.98 -0.19 12.54
C ILE A 7 1.52 0.74 11.44
N ASP A 8 0.72 1.76 11.77
CA ASP A 8 0.23 2.71 10.79
C ASP A 8 1.36 3.52 10.17
N ARG A 9 2.33 3.97 10.98
CA ARG A 9 3.46 4.71 10.45
C ARG A 9 4.33 3.86 9.54
N ARG A 10 4.53 2.60 9.91
CA ARG A 10 5.29 1.68 9.07
C ARG A 10 4.57 1.44 7.76
N SER A 11 3.26 1.21 7.82
CA SER A 11 2.45 1.02 6.63
C SER A 11 2.48 2.24 5.73
N LEU A 12 2.37 3.43 6.31
CA LEU A 12 2.44 4.67 5.53
C LEU A 12 3.80 4.80 4.86
N ALA A 13 4.88 4.52 5.58
CA ALA A 13 6.22 4.61 5.02
C ALA A 13 6.40 3.65 3.84
N LEU A 14 5.88 2.44 3.95
CA LEU A 14 5.92 1.47 2.85
C LEU A 14 5.15 2.00 1.64
N HIS A 15 3.99 2.58 1.88
CA HIS A 15 3.15 3.08 0.78
C HIS A 15 3.68 4.38 0.19
N GLU A 16 4.38 5.19 0.97
CA GLU A 16 5.09 6.34 0.41
C GLU A 16 6.18 5.88 -0.56
N ALA A 17 6.89 4.81 -0.21
CA ALA A 17 7.89 4.23 -1.10
C ALA A 17 7.25 3.64 -2.35
N VAL A 18 6.09 2.98 -2.19
CA VAL A 18 5.33 2.48 -3.34
C VAL A 18 4.95 3.64 -4.26
N ALA A 19 4.44 4.73 -3.69
CA ALA A 19 4.04 5.90 -4.47
C ALA A 19 5.22 6.49 -5.25
N THR A 20 6.37 6.62 -4.60
CA THR A 20 7.56 7.14 -5.26
C THR A 20 7.98 6.24 -6.43
N LYS A 21 7.92 4.93 -6.23
CA LYS A 21 8.30 4.00 -7.27
C LYS A 21 7.30 4.02 -8.42
N LEU A 22 6.00 4.12 -8.11
CA LEU A 22 4.96 4.24 -9.14
C LEU A 22 5.09 5.53 -9.93
N GLU A 23 5.48 6.60 -9.27
CA GLU A 23 5.68 7.87 -9.94
C GLU A 23 6.76 7.78 -11.00
N ALA A 24 7.84 7.05 -10.69
CA ALA A 24 8.94 6.84 -11.63
C ALA A 24 8.58 5.80 -12.69
N GLU A 25 7.81 4.78 -12.33
CA GLU A 25 7.49 3.66 -13.23
C GLU A 25 6.00 3.31 -13.10
N PRO A 26 5.11 4.10 -13.73
CA PRO A 26 3.67 3.91 -13.54
C PRO A 26 3.13 2.54 -13.94
N HIS A 27 3.80 1.84 -14.87
CA HIS A 27 3.37 0.51 -15.28
C HIS A 27 3.38 -0.51 -14.15
N LEU A 28 4.11 -0.23 -13.07
CA LEU A 28 4.17 -1.13 -11.93
C LEU A 28 2.82 -1.28 -11.23
N VAL A 29 1.87 -0.38 -11.49
CA VAL A 29 0.51 -0.53 -10.97
C VAL A 29 -0.12 -1.86 -11.39
N ASN A 30 0.36 -2.44 -12.49
CA ASN A 30 -0.15 -3.73 -12.96
C ASN A 30 0.14 -4.86 -11.99
N ILE A 31 1.15 -4.72 -11.14
CA ILE A 31 1.40 -5.71 -10.08
C ILE A 31 0.21 -5.74 -9.11
N ALA A 32 -0.29 -4.56 -8.72
CA ALA A 32 -1.44 -4.47 -7.84
C ALA A 32 -2.70 -5.02 -8.51
N ARG A 33 -2.88 -4.71 -9.80
CA ARG A 33 -4.03 -5.24 -10.55
C ARG A 33 -4.01 -6.75 -10.61
N ALA A 34 -2.85 -7.33 -10.86
CA ALA A 34 -2.72 -8.79 -10.94
C ALA A 34 -2.99 -9.42 -9.57
N ASN A 35 -2.50 -8.80 -8.49
CA ASN A 35 -2.76 -9.28 -7.15
C ASN A 35 -4.27 -9.29 -6.86
N LEU A 36 -4.96 -8.20 -7.17
CA LEU A 36 -6.40 -8.12 -6.94
C LEU A 36 -7.17 -9.15 -7.74
N GLN A 37 -6.80 -9.34 -9.01
CA GLN A 37 -7.46 -10.31 -9.86
C GLN A 37 -7.35 -11.71 -9.23
N ARG A 38 -6.16 -12.05 -8.76
CA ARG A 38 -5.91 -13.35 -8.14
C ARG A 38 -6.66 -13.50 -6.82
N TRP A 39 -6.61 -12.47 -5.97
CA TRP A 39 -7.25 -12.53 -4.66
C TRP A 39 -8.77 -12.58 -4.75
N LEU A 40 -9.35 -11.86 -5.70
CA LEU A 40 -10.79 -11.80 -5.86
C LEU A 40 -11.39 -13.10 -6.36
N THR A 41 -10.59 -14.05 -6.86
CA THR A 41 -11.11 -15.35 -7.23
C THR A 41 -11.54 -16.18 -6.03
N THR A 42 -10.95 -15.91 -4.84
CA THR A 42 -11.23 -16.70 -3.63
C THR A 42 -11.68 -15.86 -2.45
N ASN A 43 -11.74 -14.52 -2.62
CA ASN A 43 -12.05 -13.62 -1.52
C ASN A 43 -12.96 -12.51 -2.03
N SER A 44 -14.15 -12.42 -1.44
CA SER A 44 -15.15 -11.43 -1.86
C SER A 44 -15.20 -10.22 -0.93
N ALA A 45 -14.16 -9.97 -0.14
CA ALA A 45 -14.15 -8.85 0.80
C ALA A 45 -14.39 -7.53 0.07
N ALA A 46 -15.22 -6.68 0.69
CA ALA A 46 -15.61 -5.42 0.08
C ALA A 46 -14.41 -4.52 -0.18
N VAL A 47 -13.42 -4.54 0.72
CA VAL A 47 -12.25 -3.66 0.59
C VAL A 47 -11.42 -4.01 -0.65
N LEU A 48 -11.39 -5.27 -1.07
CA LEU A 48 -10.68 -5.64 -2.30
C LEU A 48 -11.40 -5.09 -3.52
N ARG A 49 -12.73 -5.08 -3.50
CA ARG A 49 -13.51 -4.47 -4.57
C ARG A 49 -13.34 -2.96 -4.60
N GLU A 50 -13.20 -2.34 -3.42
CA GLU A 50 -12.89 -0.91 -3.35
C GLU A 50 -11.55 -0.61 -4.02
N TRP A 51 -10.53 -1.41 -3.72
CA TRP A 51 -9.23 -1.23 -4.36
C TRP A 51 -9.31 -1.41 -5.88
N ARG A 52 -10.08 -2.41 -6.33
CA ARG A 52 -10.25 -2.60 -7.76
C ARG A 52 -10.87 -1.36 -8.40
N GLN A 53 -11.91 -0.80 -7.76
CA GLN A 53 -12.55 0.40 -8.26
C GLN A 53 -11.58 1.57 -8.31
N ILE A 54 -10.77 1.73 -7.27
CA ILE A 54 -9.77 2.79 -7.23
C ILE A 54 -8.78 2.65 -8.37
N LEU A 55 -8.27 1.44 -8.59
CA LEU A 55 -7.27 1.23 -9.65
C LEU A 55 -7.85 1.37 -11.03
N GLU A 56 -9.16 1.17 -11.19
CA GLU A 56 -9.83 1.35 -12.49
C GLU A 56 -10.15 2.80 -12.79
N SER A 57 -10.44 3.60 -11.76
CA SER A 57 -11.02 4.93 -11.98
C SER A 57 -10.14 6.09 -11.55
N ALA A 58 -9.19 5.89 -10.64
CA ALA A 58 -8.37 6.98 -10.14
C ALA A 58 -7.27 7.32 -11.14
N SER A 59 -6.98 8.62 -11.28
CA SER A 59 -5.81 9.05 -12.01
C SER A 59 -4.55 8.67 -11.24
N LEU A 60 -3.40 8.68 -11.89
CA LEU A 60 -2.14 8.42 -11.20
C LEU A 60 -1.91 9.42 -10.06
N PRO A 61 -2.06 10.74 -10.27
CA PRO A 61 -1.90 11.68 -9.15
C PRO A 61 -2.83 11.38 -7.97
N ASP A 62 -4.08 11.00 -8.23
CA ASP A 62 -5.02 10.69 -7.16
C ASP A 62 -4.60 9.42 -6.42
N LEU A 63 -4.13 8.41 -7.13
CA LEU A 63 -3.63 7.20 -6.50
C LEU A 63 -2.42 7.49 -5.64
N LEU A 64 -1.48 8.29 -6.14
CA LEU A 64 -0.30 8.65 -5.37
C LEU A 64 -0.68 9.43 -4.10
N ALA A 65 -1.65 10.34 -4.22
CA ALA A 65 -2.13 11.09 -3.07
C ALA A 65 -2.74 10.17 -2.02
N LEU A 66 -3.51 9.18 -2.45
CA LEU A 66 -4.11 8.21 -1.55
C LEU A 66 -3.02 7.41 -0.82
N LEU A 67 -2.02 6.95 -1.55
CA LEU A 67 -0.94 6.15 -0.96
C LEU A 67 -0.12 6.94 0.06
N ARG A 68 -0.05 8.26 -0.13
CA ARG A 68 0.70 9.17 0.76
C ARG A 68 -0.13 9.78 1.86
N SER A 69 -1.43 9.50 1.88
CA SER A 69 -2.35 10.13 2.83
C SER A 69 -2.25 9.49 4.20
N SER A 70 -2.28 10.32 5.24
CA SER A 70 -2.32 9.86 6.63
C SER A 70 -3.75 9.81 7.18
N SER A 71 -4.77 9.96 6.33
CA SER A 71 -6.16 9.92 6.78
C SER A 71 -6.54 8.54 7.29
N GLU A 72 -7.60 8.49 8.09
CA GLU A 72 -8.12 7.21 8.60
C GLU A 72 -8.61 6.32 7.47
N GLU A 73 -9.22 6.92 6.46
CA GLU A 73 -9.71 6.16 5.31
C GLU A 73 -8.56 5.52 4.55
N ALA A 74 -7.49 6.27 4.32
CA ALA A 74 -6.31 5.72 3.66
C ALA A 74 -5.66 4.62 4.51
N ALA A 75 -5.62 4.80 5.83
CA ALA A 75 -5.08 3.77 6.72
C ALA A 75 -5.90 2.49 6.64
N ARG A 76 -7.21 2.61 6.59
CA ARG A 76 -8.10 1.46 6.45
C ARG A 76 -7.81 0.72 5.14
N LEU A 77 -7.70 1.45 4.05
CA LEU A 77 -7.42 0.86 2.74
C LEU A 77 -6.05 0.19 2.70
N ARG A 78 -5.04 0.80 3.33
CA ARG A 78 -3.69 0.22 3.32
C ARG A 78 -3.62 -1.12 4.03
N GLN A 79 -4.52 -1.40 4.98
CA GLN A 79 -4.52 -2.68 5.67
C GLN A 79 -4.80 -3.86 4.73
N SER A 80 -5.43 -3.59 3.58
CA SER A 80 -5.71 -4.62 2.59
C SER A 80 -5.11 -4.24 1.25
N SER A 81 -3.91 -3.71 1.27
CA SER A 81 -3.26 -3.13 0.10
C SER A 81 -2.88 -4.20 -0.93
N PRO A 82 -3.12 -3.93 -2.21
CA PRO A 82 -2.76 -4.87 -3.27
C PRO A 82 -1.32 -4.71 -3.78
N PHE A 83 -0.50 -3.89 -3.12
CA PHE A 83 0.83 -3.56 -3.63
C PHE A 83 1.93 -4.51 -3.18
N ALA A 84 1.57 -5.69 -2.67
CA ALA A 84 2.55 -6.71 -2.30
C ALA A 84 3.41 -7.08 -3.50
N GLY A 85 4.72 -7.13 -3.29
CA GLY A 85 5.67 -7.51 -4.34
C GLY A 85 6.14 -6.37 -5.22
N LEU A 86 5.59 -5.16 -5.05
CA LEU A 86 6.03 -4.01 -5.83
C LEU A 86 7.41 -3.51 -5.35
N LEU A 87 7.61 -3.48 -4.06
CA LEU A 87 8.92 -3.17 -3.50
C LEU A 87 9.77 -4.44 -3.48
N THR A 88 11.06 -4.30 -3.77
CA THR A 88 11.98 -5.44 -3.62
C THR A 88 12.13 -5.81 -2.16
N PRO A 89 12.56 -7.05 -1.85
CA PRO A 89 12.83 -7.42 -0.46
C PRO A 89 13.81 -6.49 0.22
N GLU A 90 14.82 -6.00 -0.50
CA GLU A 90 15.80 -5.09 0.05
C GLU A 90 15.19 -3.73 0.37
N GLU A 91 14.38 -3.20 -0.54
CA GLU A 91 13.67 -1.93 -0.32
C GLU A 91 12.76 -2.03 0.90
N ARG A 92 11.99 -3.12 0.97
CA ARG A 92 11.07 -3.33 2.06
C ARG A 92 11.80 -3.45 3.39
N ARG A 93 12.89 -4.21 3.41
CA ARG A 93 13.67 -4.42 4.63
C ARG A 93 14.28 -3.13 5.13
N ALA A 94 14.77 -2.30 4.24
CA ALA A 94 15.35 -1.01 4.62
C ALA A 94 14.31 -0.12 5.30
N ILE A 95 13.09 -0.09 4.76
CA ILE A 95 12.02 0.71 5.33
C ILE A 95 11.58 0.13 6.68
N MET A 96 11.39 -1.17 6.74
CA MET A 96 10.97 -1.83 7.98
C MET A 96 11.97 -1.62 9.09
N SER A 97 13.25 -1.67 8.77
CA SER A 97 14.32 -1.47 9.74
C SER A 97 14.27 -0.08 10.37
N ARG A 98 13.99 0.94 9.57
CA ARG A 98 13.89 2.31 10.07
C ARG A 98 12.67 2.54 10.96
N HIS A 99 11.68 1.68 10.87
CA HIS A 99 10.41 1.85 11.58
C HIS A 99 10.16 0.75 12.61
N GLU A 100 11.21 0.04 13.02
CA GLU A 100 11.08 -0.93 14.09
C GLU A 100 10.98 -0.21 15.44
N PRO A 101 10.18 -0.76 16.37
CA PRO A 101 10.12 -0.16 17.71
C PRO A 101 11.47 -0.27 18.40
N ARG A 102 11.82 0.76 19.15
CA ARG A 102 13.05 0.74 19.93
C ARG A 102 12.92 -0.25 21.08
N ARG A 103 13.99 -0.96 21.31
CA ARG A 103 14.07 -1.84 22.47
C ARG A 103 14.70 -1.12 23.62
N PRO A 104 14.23 -1.38 24.85
CA PRO A 104 14.85 -0.78 26.03
C PRO A 104 16.30 -1.22 26.17
#